data_05129b5d56a5cb7859834043ed7e7d41
#
_entry.id   05129b5d56a5cb7859834043ed7e7d41
#
_cell.length_a   1.000
_cell.length_b   1.000
_cell.length_c   1.000
_cell.angle_alpha   90.00
_cell.angle_beta   90.00
_cell.angle_gamma   90.00
#
_symmetry.space_group_name_H-M   'P 1'
#
loop_
_entity.id
_entity.type
_entity.pdbx_description
1 polymer ?
#
loop_
_entity_poly.entity_id
_entity_poly.type
_entity_poly.pdbx_seq_one_letter_code
_entity_poly.pdbx_strand_id
1 'polypeptide(L)'
;DLATFHKLSHMLPAMHSSAHHIVEPMDHPVSHRHLRITYSSMIHSDKTFMGMTTSGRNAEDVLDMCAILFGEDYLETHPVVVGNCNGNSPLVWDETMLSAMRAFNRRNQPVLCSPFVLGGANTPASTVPTVAQLNAEALSALAYTQIIRKGCPAIYGHYLSTVSMQSGAPMAGTPEISLMNFMIGQMARHYNVPWRTSNTLGGAKTLDAQAGYESATTLMAVLMSGANYIWHSAGWNEAGMHCSMAKFIVDAEQCAMGYRMAEGLNWDDFDEALSAVRDIGPGGHYLGHAHTQENFQQAFFMPRMFDNNSYEKWVADGEKDVTARALATARTLLDSYVKPPLDPAIDEALLDYIARRETNIPAVDALNQDA
;
A
#
# COMPACT_ATOMS: atom_id res chain seq x y z
N ASP A 1 9.81 14.80 5.35
CA ASP A 1 8.88 14.27 4.31
C ASP A 1 8.24 12.96 4.74
N LEU A 2 8.99 11.96 5.29
CA LEU A 2 8.45 10.67 5.70
C LEU A 2 7.31 10.82 6.72
N ALA A 3 7.52 11.57 7.80
CA ALA A 3 6.49 11.83 8.80
C ALA A 3 5.23 12.49 8.23
N THR A 4 5.39 13.33 7.20
CA THR A 4 4.26 13.96 6.49
C THR A 4 3.39 12.90 5.82
N PHE A 5 3.98 11.93 5.12
CA PHE A 5 3.23 10.84 4.49
C PHE A 5 2.59 9.89 5.52
N HIS A 6 3.26 9.61 6.65
CA HIS A 6 2.64 8.83 7.73
C HIS A 6 1.40 9.53 8.30
N LYS A 7 1.47 10.84 8.54
CA LYS A 7 0.31 11.64 8.99
C LYS A 7 -0.82 11.66 7.97
N LEU A 8 -0.50 11.87 6.69
CA LEU A 8 -1.52 11.84 5.63
C LEU A 8 -2.15 10.45 5.51
N SER A 9 -1.35 9.38 5.57
CA SER A 9 -1.88 8.01 5.56
C SER A 9 -2.81 7.74 6.75
N HIS A 10 -2.46 8.24 7.96
CA HIS A 10 -3.31 8.15 9.14
C HIS A 10 -4.66 8.86 8.92
N MET A 11 -4.64 10.07 8.35
CA MET A 11 -5.82 10.91 8.15
C MET A 11 -6.74 10.44 7.02
N LEU A 12 -6.30 9.53 6.14
CA LEU A 12 -7.06 9.06 4.97
C LEU A 12 -7.66 7.68 5.24
N PRO A 13 -8.99 7.56 5.45
CA PRO A 13 -9.62 6.29 5.80
C PRO A 13 -9.40 5.16 4.79
N ALA A 14 -9.29 5.48 3.50
CA ALA A 14 -9.05 4.50 2.44
C ALA A 14 -7.61 3.92 2.46
N MET A 15 -6.69 4.52 3.23
CA MET A 15 -5.35 3.99 3.46
C MET A 15 -5.38 3.13 4.73
N HIS A 16 -5.43 1.81 4.60
CA HIS A 16 -5.56 0.89 5.74
C HIS A 16 -4.25 0.58 6.43
N SER A 17 -3.12 0.84 5.78
CA SER A 17 -1.78 0.70 6.33
C SER A 17 -1.04 2.03 6.26
N SER A 18 -0.15 2.27 7.22
CA SER A 18 0.70 3.46 7.17
C SER A 18 1.67 3.39 5.98
N ALA A 19 2.13 4.55 5.55
CA ALA A 19 2.97 4.66 4.36
C ALA A 19 4.42 4.19 4.56
N HIS A 20 4.72 3.40 5.59
CA HIS A 20 6.05 2.89 5.98
C HIS A 20 7.22 3.76 5.44
N HIS A 21 8.00 3.29 4.45
CA HIS A 21 9.06 4.08 3.80
C HIS A 21 8.66 4.52 2.39
N ILE A 22 7.54 5.23 2.26
CA ILE A 22 7.11 5.80 0.97
C ILE A 22 8.15 6.78 0.42
N VAL A 23 8.93 7.42 1.28
CA VAL A 23 10.12 8.21 0.95
C VAL A 23 11.24 7.88 1.92
N GLU A 24 12.48 7.80 1.42
CA GLU A 24 13.64 7.53 2.24
C GLU A 24 14.10 8.79 2.99
N PRO A 25 14.24 8.74 4.33
CA PRO A 25 14.75 9.86 5.11
C PRO A 25 16.29 9.98 4.96
N MET A 26 16.71 10.70 3.93
CA MET A 26 18.13 10.84 3.54
C MET A 26 18.96 11.65 4.55
N ASP A 27 18.33 12.30 5.50
CA ASP A 27 18.91 13.00 6.64
C ASP A 27 19.42 12.04 7.74
N HIS A 28 19.08 10.76 7.66
CA HIS A 28 19.59 9.71 8.54
C HIS A 28 20.57 8.78 7.81
N PRO A 29 21.67 8.34 8.48
CA PRO A 29 22.61 7.36 7.94
C PRO A 29 21.89 6.07 7.54
N VAL A 30 22.30 5.43 6.45
CA VAL A 30 21.69 4.20 5.93
C VAL A 30 21.67 3.10 6.99
N SER A 31 22.74 2.96 7.77
CA SER A 31 22.87 1.97 8.85
C SER A 31 21.84 2.09 9.97
N HIS A 32 21.30 3.29 10.22
CA HIS A 32 20.33 3.55 11.31
C HIS A 32 18.93 3.89 10.82
N ARG A 33 18.76 4.04 9.53
CA ARG A 33 17.54 4.56 8.89
C ARG A 33 16.31 3.69 9.21
N HIS A 34 16.47 2.37 9.26
CA HIS A 34 15.40 1.42 9.60
C HIS A 34 14.77 1.71 10.97
N LEU A 35 15.58 2.10 11.97
CA LEU A 35 15.10 2.46 13.31
C LEU A 35 14.19 3.69 13.26
N ARG A 36 14.61 4.72 12.54
CA ARG A 36 13.89 5.99 12.42
C ARG A 36 12.61 5.85 11.59
N ILE A 37 12.65 5.05 10.52
CA ILE A 37 11.45 4.73 9.72
C ILE A 37 10.42 3.99 10.58
N THR A 38 10.85 2.95 11.28
CA THR A 38 9.98 2.16 12.16
C THR A 38 9.35 3.01 13.27
N TYR A 39 10.16 3.82 13.95
CA TYR A 39 9.67 4.73 14.97
C TYR A 39 8.66 5.74 14.40
N SER A 40 8.95 6.34 13.25
CA SER A 40 8.02 7.27 12.59
C SER A 40 6.69 6.61 12.25
N SER A 41 6.69 5.34 11.83
CA SER A 41 5.46 4.58 11.58
C SER A 41 4.63 4.39 12.86
N MET A 42 5.29 4.06 13.97
CA MET A 42 4.66 3.78 15.26
C MET A 42 4.04 5.01 15.91
N ILE A 43 4.68 6.19 15.80
CA ILE A 43 4.24 7.39 16.51
C ILE A 43 3.28 8.28 15.72
N HIS A 44 3.22 8.13 14.40
CA HIS A 44 2.39 9.01 13.55
C HIS A 44 1.11 8.34 13.04
N SER A 45 0.93 7.06 13.28
CA SER A 45 -0.27 6.34 12.86
C SER A 45 -0.57 5.19 13.82
N ASP A 46 -1.84 4.92 14.05
CA ASP A 46 -2.35 3.72 14.74
C ASP A 46 -2.70 2.59 13.75
N LYS A 47 -2.42 2.79 12.47
CA LYS A 47 -2.63 1.79 11.41
C LYS A 47 -1.48 0.78 11.38
N THR A 48 -1.75 -0.37 10.79
CA THR A 48 -0.72 -1.38 10.52
C THR A 48 0.43 -0.82 9.70
N PHE A 49 1.61 -1.35 9.88
CA PHE A 49 2.80 -0.94 9.14
C PHE A 49 3.65 -2.14 8.72
N MET A 50 4.61 -1.88 7.84
CA MET A 50 5.57 -2.90 7.40
C MET A 50 6.90 -2.69 8.11
N GLY A 51 7.63 -3.78 8.30
CA GLY A 51 8.98 -3.75 8.85
C GLY A 51 10.05 -3.74 7.76
N MET A 52 11.18 -3.09 8.04
CA MET A 52 12.35 -3.12 7.17
C MET A 52 12.99 -4.51 7.16
N THR A 53 13.47 -4.90 5.98
CA THR A 53 14.10 -6.21 5.73
C THR A 53 15.45 -6.06 5.02
N THR A 54 16.13 -4.93 5.25
CA THR A 54 17.41 -4.61 4.61
C THR A 54 18.58 -5.45 5.13
N SER A 55 18.39 -6.15 6.23
CA SER A 55 19.24 -7.23 6.74
C SER A 55 18.49 -8.03 7.81
N GLY A 56 18.99 -9.21 8.18
CA GLY A 56 18.45 -9.97 9.32
C GLY A 56 18.52 -9.19 10.62
N ARG A 57 19.61 -8.48 10.87
CA ARG A 57 19.79 -7.62 12.06
C ARG A 57 18.78 -6.46 12.09
N ASN A 58 18.60 -5.78 10.96
CA ASN A 58 17.61 -4.69 10.88
C ASN A 58 16.19 -5.21 11.06
N ALA A 59 15.91 -6.42 10.60
CA ALA A 59 14.63 -7.09 10.85
C ALA A 59 14.43 -7.39 12.34
N GLU A 60 15.47 -7.88 13.05
CA GLU A 60 15.40 -8.09 14.50
C GLU A 60 15.19 -6.77 15.26
N ASP A 61 15.86 -5.67 14.87
CA ASP A 61 15.65 -4.36 15.47
C ASP A 61 14.18 -3.91 15.35
N VAL A 62 13.56 -4.10 14.18
CA VAL A 62 12.13 -3.80 13.98
C VAL A 62 11.26 -4.63 14.92
N LEU A 63 11.56 -5.91 15.04
CA LEU A 63 10.80 -6.84 15.89
C LEU A 63 10.96 -6.53 17.38
N ASP A 64 12.16 -6.12 17.81
CA ASP A 64 12.39 -5.66 19.18
C ASP A 64 11.61 -4.38 19.48
N MET A 65 11.57 -3.43 18.55
CA MET A 65 10.74 -2.23 18.68
C MET A 65 9.25 -2.57 18.72
N CYS A 66 8.80 -3.57 17.94
CA CYS A 66 7.43 -4.08 18.03
C CYS A 66 7.15 -4.74 19.40
N ALA A 67 8.11 -5.47 19.95
CA ALA A 67 7.99 -6.06 21.30
C ALA A 67 7.89 -5.00 22.40
N ILE A 68 8.63 -3.89 22.26
CA ILE A 68 8.48 -2.74 23.18
C ILE A 68 7.08 -2.14 23.07
N LEU A 69 6.55 -2.00 21.84
CA LEU A 69 5.25 -1.37 21.59
C LEU A 69 4.06 -2.24 22.02
N PHE A 70 4.08 -3.54 21.69
CA PHE A 70 2.94 -4.45 21.84
C PHE A 70 3.11 -5.47 22.96
N GLY A 71 4.33 -5.70 23.45
CA GLY A 71 4.69 -6.77 24.36
C GLY A 71 5.09 -8.07 23.65
N GLU A 72 6.06 -8.81 24.23
CA GLU A 72 6.59 -10.06 23.66
C GLU A 72 5.50 -11.13 23.48
N ASP A 73 4.65 -11.34 24.48
CA ASP A 73 3.59 -12.36 24.44
C ASP A 73 2.55 -12.07 23.36
N TYR A 74 2.25 -10.79 23.14
CA TYR A 74 1.33 -10.36 22.11
C TYR A 74 1.94 -10.57 20.71
N LEU A 75 3.21 -10.20 20.54
CA LEU A 75 3.96 -10.36 19.29
C LEU A 75 4.04 -11.85 18.89
N GLU A 76 4.23 -12.76 19.83
CA GLU A 76 4.31 -14.21 19.56
C GLU A 76 2.99 -14.79 19.05
N THR A 77 1.87 -14.23 19.45
CA THR A 77 0.53 -14.76 19.17
C THR A 77 -0.25 -13.99 18.10
N HIS A 78 0.17 -12.77 17.80
CA HIS A 78 -0.54 -11.89 16.84
C HIS A 78 0.40 -11.32 15.78
N PRO A 79 0.02 -11.32 14.49
CA PRO A 79 0.71 -10.57 13.46
C PRO A 79 0.56 -9.07 13.70
N VAL A 80 1.65 -8.37 14.01
CA VAL A 80 1.66 -6.92 14.26
C VAL A 80 2.44 -6.14 13.22
N VAL A 81 3.35 -6.80 12.50
CA VAL A 81 4.19 -6.20 11.48
C VAL A 81 4.46 -7.19 10.36
N VAL A 82 4.54 -6.72 9.13
CA VAL A 82 4.81 -7.54 7.95
C VAL A 82 6.19 -7.21 7.39
N GLY A 83 7.04 -8.22 7.22
CA GLY A 83 8.32 -8.08 6.52
C GLY A 83 8.15 -8.18 5.00
N ASN A 84 8.63 -7.21 4.24
CA ASN A 84 8.63 -7.30 2.77
C ASN A 84 9.95 -7.85 2.26
N CYS A 85 9.95 -9.11 1.86
CA CYS A 85 11.14 -9.79 1.34
C CYS A 85 11.05 -9.93 -0.18
N ASN A 86 11.97 -9.29 -0.88
CA ASN A 86 12.02 -9.29 -2.34
C ASN A 86 13.02 -10.33 -2.87
N GLY A 87 12.57 -11.16 -3.81
CA GLY A 87 13.45 -12.09 -4.52
C GLY A 87 14.36 -11.35 -5.53
N ASN A 88 15.54 -11.89 -5.73
CA ASN A 88 16.50 -11.42 -6.73
C ASN A 88 16.30 -12.20 -8.04
N SER A 89 15.20 -11.93 -8.72
CA SER A 89 14.87 -12.58 -9.99
C SER A 89 16.00 -12.41 -11.01
N PRO A 90 16.36 -13.45 -11.79
CA PRO A 90 15.68 -14.73 -11.93
C PRO A 90 16.10 -15.79 -10.91
N LEU A 91 15.13 -16.40 -10.23
CA LEU A 91 15.24 -17.65 -9.48
C LEU A 91 16.25 -17.65 -8.31
N VAL A 92 16.49 -16.49 -7.67
CA VAL A 92 17.43 -16.33 -6.55
C VAL A 92 16.76 -15.63 -5.37
N TRP A 93 17.05 -16.11 -4.17
CA TRP A 93 16.86 -15.42 -2.90
C TRP A 93 18.22 -15.24 -2.23
N ASP A 94 18.64 -14.02 -1.99
CA ASP A 94 19.94 -13.74 -1.38
C ASP A 94 19.92 -13.95 0.15
N GLU A 95 21.12 -13.99 0.73
CA GLU A 95 21.31 -14.19 2.18
C GLU A 95 20.59 -13.10 3.00
N THR A 96 20.61 -11.84 2.55
CA THR A 96 19.98 -10.72 3.22
C THR A 96 18.47 -10.93 3.38
N MET A 97 17.80 -11.31 2.29
CA MET A 97 16.35 -11.56 2.33
C MET A 97 16.02 -12.83 3.11
N LEU A 98 16.82 -13.88 2.98
CA LEU A 98 16.61 -15.13 3.73
C LEU A 98 16.85 -14.92 5.23
N SER A 99 17.82 -14.08 5.63
CA SER A 99 18.07 -13.76 7.04
C SER A 99 16.93 -12.93 7.63
N ALA A 100 16.40 -11.95 6.89
CA ALA A 100 15.23 -11.19 7.30
C ALA A 100 13.98 -12.09 7.44
N MET A 101 13.74 -13.00 6.49
CA MET A 101 12.66 -14.00 6.63
C MET A 101 12.81 -14.84 7.89
N ARG A 102 14.05 -15.28 8.22
CA ARG A 102 14.32 -16.02 9.45
C ARG A 102 13.96 -15.22 10.69
N ALA A 103 14.32 -13.94 10.74
CA ALA A 103 14.00 -13.06 11.86
C ALA A 103 12.48 -12.96 12.09
N PHE A 104 11.73 -12.55 11.06
CA PHE A 104 10.29 -12.40 11.14
C PHE A 104 9.58 -13.71 11.51
N ASN A 105 9.91 -14.81 10.82
CA ASN A 105 9.20 -16.07 11.01
C ASN A 105 9.50 -16.73 12.38
N ARG A 106 10.73 -16.58 12.92
CA ARG A 106 11.05 -17.07 14.26
C ARG A 106 10.16 -16.44 15.33
N ARG A 107 9.80 -15.17 15.18
CA ARG A 107 8.91 -14.43 16.06
C ARG A 107 7.43 -14.45 15.61
N ASN A 108 7.05 -15.42 14.79
CA ASN A 108 5.69 -15.62 14.29
C ASN A 108 5.11 -14.44 13.50
N GLN A 109 5.96 -13.61 12.91
CA GLN A 109 5.51 -12.47 12.12
C GLN A 109 5.48 -12.79 10.64
N PRO A 110 4.46 -12.33 9.90
CA PRO A 110 4.29 -12.60 8.48
C PRO A 110 5.37 -11.96 7.62
N VAL A 111 5.68 -12.63 6.51
CA VAL A 111 6.48 -12.05 5.44
C VAL A 111 5.70 -12.04 4.12
N LEU A 112 5.93 -11.00 3.34
CA LEU A 112 5.57 -10.94 1.93
C LEU A 112 6.66 -11.64 1.13
N CYS A 113 6.34 -12.79 0.54
CA CYS A 113 7.21 -13.52 -0.38
C CYS A 113 7.08 -12.89 -1.77
N SER A 114 7.91 -11.89 -2.06
CA SER A 114 7.72 -10.95 -3.16
C SER A 114 8.86 -10.99 -4.18
N PRO A 115 8.86 -11.90 -5.17
CA PRO A 115 9.77 -11.80 -6.31
C PRO A 115 9.73 -10.41 -6.96
N PHE A 116 10.89 -9.91 -7.38
CA PHE A 116 11.02 -8.64 -8.08
C PHE A 116 11.18 -8.92 -9.59
N VAL A 117 10.08 -8.80 -10.32
CA VAL A 117 9.97 -9.28 -11.69
C VAL A 117 9.80 -8.13 -12.68
N LEU A 118 10.68 -8.10 -13.67
CA LEU A 118 10.66 -7.18 -14.79
C LEU A 118 10.58 -7.98 -16.09
N GLY A 119 9.37 -8.07 -16.67
CA GLY A 119 9.12 -8.78 -17.93
C GLY A 119 9.96 -8.22 -19.06
N GLY A 120 10.79 -9.07 -19.66
CA GLY A 120 11.75 -8.69 -20.70
C GLY A 120 13.15 -8.32 -20.20
N ALA A 121 13.38 -8.26 -18.88
CA ALA A 121 14.70 -8.00 -18.31
C ALA A 121 15.19 -9.20 -17.46
N ASN A 122 14.52 -9.50 -16.34
CA ASN A 122 14.88 -10.61 -15.48
C ASN A 122 13.88 -11.78 -15.56
N THR A 123 12.92 -11.69 -16.47
CA THR A 123 12.05 -12.78 -16.93
C THR A 123 11.91 -12.72 -18.45
N PRO A 124 11.41 -13.77 -19.10
CA PRO A 124 11.18 -13.74 -20.55
C PRO A 124 10.28 -12.56 -20.98
N ALA A 125 10.49 -12.04 -22.19
CA ALA A 125 9.63 -11.04 -22.80
C ALA A 125 8.28 -11.65 -23.24
N SER A 126 7.57 -12.24 -22.29
CA SER A 126 6.30 -12.94 -22.50
C SER A 126 5.52 -13.03 -21.17
N THR A 127 4.22 -12.79 -21.20
CA THR A 127 3.38 -12.70 -19.99
C THR A 127 3.27 -14.02 -19.23
N VAL A 128 2.92 -15.12 -19.92
CA VAL A 128 2.69 -16.42 -19.26
C VAL A 128 3.95 -17.00 -18.65
N PRO A 129 5.11 -17.07 -19.35
CA PRO A 129 6.36 -17.51 -18.74
C PRO A 129 6.83 -16.61 -17.59
N THR A 130 6.59 -15.29 -17.66
CA THR A 130 6.87 -14.35 -16.56
C THR A 130 6.09 -14.74 -15.30
N VAL A 131 4.79 -15.02 -15.42
CA VAL A 131 3.97 -15.48 -14.29
C VAL A 131 4.43 -16.85 -13.79
N ALA A 132 4.82 -17.77 -14.66
CA ALA A 132 5.31 -19.09 -14.25
C ALA A 132 6.60 -18.98 -13.42
N GLN A 133 7.56 -18.14 -13.83
CA GLN A 133 8.80 -17.88 -13.09
C GLN A 133 8.50 -17.21 -11.75
N LEU A 134 7.72 -16.13 -11.74
CA LEU A 134 7.27 -15.44 -10.53
C LEU A 134 6.63 -16.41 -9.54
N ASN A 135 5.75 -17.27 -10.02
CA ASN A 135 5.07 -18.27 -9.21
C ASN A 135 6.07 -19.24 -8.56
N ALA A 136 7.05 -19.74 -9.31
CA ALA A 136 8.08 -20.65 -8.77
C ALA A 136 8.90 -19.96 -7.66
N GLU A 137 9.31 -18.71 -7.88
CA GLU A 137 10.06 -17.92 -6.89
C GLU A 137 9.22 -17.66 -5.63
N ALA A 138 7.96 -17.25 -5.76
CA ALA A 138 7.08 -16.98 -4.62
C ALA A 138 6.80 -18.26 -3.82
N LEU A 139 6.54 -19.40 -4.49
CA LEU A 139 6.31 -20.68 -3.82
C LEU A 139 7.56 -21.17 -3.08
N SER A 140 8.76 -20.97 -3.61
CA SER A 140 10.00 -21.34 -2.94
C SER A 140 10.18 -20.57 -1.62
N ALA A 141 9.87 -19.27 -1.60
CA ALA A 141 9.88 -18.46 -0.38
C ALA A 141 8.80 -18.89 0.62
N LEU A 142 7.58 -19.15 0.16
CA LEU A 142 6.52 -19.69 1.03
C LEU A 142 6.96 -21.02 1.67
N ALA A 143 7.54 -21.91 0.90
CA ALA A 143 8.08 -23.16 1.44
C ALA A 143 9.17 -22.91 2.48
N TYR A 144 10.08 -21.97 2.22
CA TYR A 144 11.14 -21.60 3.16
C TYR A 144 10.57 -21.07 4.49
N THR A 145 9.53 -20.22 4.47
CA THR A 145 8.89 -19.75 5.70
C THR A 145 8.37 -20.91 6.55
N GLN A 146 7.76 -21.92 5.93
CA GLN A 146 7.24 -23.10 6.62
C GLN A 146 8.32 -24.06 7.14
N ILE A 147 9.51 -24.04 6.53
CA ILE A 147 10.69 -24.77 7.04
C ILE A 147 11.24 -24.07 8.29
N ILE A 148 11.26 -22.73 8.31
CA ILE A 148 11.69 -21.96 9.49
C ILE A 148 10.74 -22.19 10.66
N ARG A 149 9.44 -22.03 10.41
CA ARG A 149 8.41 -22.19 11.42
C ARG A 149 7.10 -22.66 10.78
N LYS A 150 6.76 -23.92 11.00
CA LYS A 150 5.50 -24.51 10.49
C LYS A 150 4.29 -23.73 11.05
N GLY A 151 3.40 -23.31 10.15
CA GLY A 151 2.20 -22.54 10.49
C GLY A 151 2.43 -21.05 10.63
N CYS A 152 3.65 -20.53 10.44
CA CYS A 152 3.91 -19.10 10.42
C CYS A 152 3.14 -18.43 9.28
N PRO A 153 2.48 -17.29 9.53
CA PRO A 153 1.76 -16.58 8.48
C PRO A 153 2.72 -16.09 7.39
N ALA A 154 2.30 -16.24 6.14
CA ALA A 154 3.05 -15.78 4.97
C ALA A 154 2.09 -15.34 3.87
N ILE A 155 2.52 -14.39 3.06
CA ILE A 155 1.71 -13.79 2.00
C ILE A 155 2.40 -14.05 0.66
N TYR A 156 1.67 -14.68 -0.26
CA TYR A 156 2.09 -14.83 -1.64
C TYR A 156 2.08 -13.46 -2.32
N GLY A 157 3.21 -13.01 -2.86
CA GLY A 157 3.32 -11.66 -3.35
C GLY A 157 4.21 -11.51 -4.57
N HIS A 158 4.31 -10.29 -5.04
CA HIS A 158 5.23 -9.91 -6.11
C HIS A 158 5.38 -8.40 -6.21
N TYR A 159 6.49 -7.95 -6.80
CA TYR A 159 6.61 -6.72 -7.54
C TYR A 159 6.71 -7.07 -9.02
N LEU A 160 5.79 -6.56 -9.82
CA LEU A 160 5.68 -6.90 -11.25
C LEU A 160 5.63 -5.65 -12.09
N SER A 161 6.53 -5.56 -13.04
CA SER A 161 6.56 -4.56 -14.10
C SER A 161 7.01 -5.20 -15.41
N THR A 162 6.99 -4.45 -16.49
CA THR A 162 7.65 -4.79 -17.75
C THR A 162 8.73 -3.76 -18.05
N VAL A 163 9.56 -4.02 -19.03
CA VAL A 163 10.61 -3.09 -19.45
C VAL A 163 10.31 -2.56 -20.84
N SER A 164 10.44 -1.25 -21.02
CA SER A 164 10.41 -0.63 -22.34
C SER A 164 11.60 -1.13 -23.15
N MET A 165 11.32 -1.82 -24.23
CA MET A 165 12.38 -2.30 -25.15
C MET A 165 13.06 -1.16 -25.92
N GLN A 166 12.56 0.08 -25.81
CA GLN A 166 13.15 1.26 -26.44
C GLN A 166 14.11 1.99 -25.48
N SER A 167 13.73 2.14 -24.21
CA SER A 167 14.47 2.96 -23.24
C SER A 167 15.15 2.16 -22.12
N GLY A 168 14.78 0.89 -21.93
CA GLY A 168 15.22 0.08 -20.80
C GLY A 168 14.54 0.45 -19.46
N ALA A 169 13.67 1.46 -19.45
CA ALA A 169 12.99 1.89 -18.24
C ALA A 169 11.86 0.93 -17.83
N PRO A 170 11.60 0.74 -16.53
CA PRO A 170 10.43 0.01 -16.08
C PRO A 170 9.13 0.67 -16.58
N MET A 171 8.21 -0.15 -17.07
CA MET A 171 6.89 0.27 -17.54
C MET A 171 5.83 -0.19 -16.54
N ALA A 172 5.15 0.76 -15.92
CA ALA A 172 3.99 0.51 -15.08
C ALA A 172 2.72 1.07 -15.74
N GLY A 173 1.56 0.54 -15.38
CA GLY A 173 0.28 1.01 -15.91
C GLY A 173 -0.11 0.39 -17.27
N THR A 174 0.59 -0.65 -17.74
CA THR A 174 0.31 -1.30 -19.05
C THR A 174 -0.70 -2.45 -18.92
N PRO A 175 -1.40 -2.81 -20.02
CA PRO A 175 -2.39 -3.91 -20.02
C PRO A 175 -1.82 -5.26 -19.60
N GLU A 176 -0.56 -5.55 -19.93
CA GLU A 176 0.10 -6.82 -19.61
C GLU A 176 0.21 -7.04 -18.12
N ILE A 177 0.47 -5.97 -17.34
CA ILE A 177 0.53 -6.03 -15.88
C ILE A 177 -0.85 -6.40 -15.31
N SER A 178 -1.91 -5.81 -15.85
CA SER A 178 -3.28 -6.13 -15.46
C SER A 178 -3.65 -7.59 -15.77
N LEU A 179 -3.30 -8.07 -16.97
CA LEU A 179 -3.53 -9.47 -17.37
C LEU A 179 -2.76 -10.45 -16.48
N MET A 180 -1.50 -10.16 -16.18
CA MET A 180 -0.70 -10.99 -15.28
C MET A 180 -1.25 -11.00 -13.85
N ASN A 181 -1.76 -9.88 -13.33
CA ASN A 181 -2.43 -9.83 -12.03
C ASN A 181 -3.69 -10.73 -11.98
N PHE A 182 -4.48 -10.81 -13.05
CA PHE A 182 -5.60 -11.76 -13.10
C PHE A 182 -5.13 -13.21 -12.99
N MET A 183 -4.05 -13.58 -13.67
CA MET A 183 -3.48 -14.93 -13.58
C MET A 183 -2.95 -15.22 -12.17
N ILE A 184 -2.20 -14.27 -11.58
CA ILE A 184 -1.62 -14.42 -10.24
C ILE A 184 -2.71 -14.54 -9.18
N GLY A 185 -3.77 -13.73 -9.27
CA GLY A 185 -4.92 -13.84 -8.37
C GLY A 185 -5.62 -15.20 -8.44
N GLN A 186 -5.70 -15.83 -9.64
CA GLN A 186 -6.20 -17.19 -9.80
C GLN A 186 -5.28 -18.21 -9.12
N MET A 187 -3.96 -18.06 -9.29
CA MET A 187 -2.98 -18.95 -8.64
C MET A 187 -3.04 -18.85 -7.12
N ALA A 188 -3.14 -17.64 -6.56
CA ALA A 188 -3.29 -17.44 -5.12
C ALA A 188 -4.55 -18.13 -4.56
N ARG A 189 -5.69 -18.02 -5.25
CA ARG A 189 -6.91 -18.74 -4.89
C ARG A 189 -6.76 -20.26 -5.02
N HIS A 190 -6.06 -20.74 -6.05
CA HIS A 190 -5.77 -22.17 -6.21
C HIS A 190 -4.96 -22.73 -5.03
N TYR A 191 -3.99 -21.97 -4.54
CA TYR A 191 -3.18 -22.35 -3.37
C TYR A 191 -3.88 -22.06 -2.03
N ASN A 192 -4.99 -21.35 -2.04
CA ASN A 192 -5.70 -20.89 -0.85
C ASN A 192 -4.79 -20.08 0.10
N VAL A 193 -4.06 -19.12 -0.46
CA VAL A 193 -3.15 -18.24 0.28
C VAL A 193 -3.55 -16.78 0.08
N PRO A 194 -3.37 -15.93 1.11
CA PRO A 194 -3.51 -14.49 0.91
C PRO A 194 -2.43 -14.01 -0.05
N TRP A 195 -2.79 -13.03 -0.89
CA TRP A 195 -1.83 -12.51 -1.85
C TRP A 195 -1.78 -10.99 -1.90
N ARG A 196 -0.60 -10.51 -2.21
CA ARG A 196 -0.25 -9.10 -2.32
C ARG A 196 0.16 -8.76 -3.74
N THR A 197 -0.32 -7.62 -4.19
CA THR A 197 0.11 -7.00 -5.45
C THR A 197 0.41 -5.52 -5.26
N SER A 198 0.81 -4.86 -6.32
CA SER A 198 0.99 -3.40 -6.42
C SER A 198 0.06 -2.84 -7.49
N ASN A 199 -0.35 -1.59 -7.30
CA ASN A 199 -1.05 -0.81 -8.31
C ASN A 199 -0.54 0.63 -8.30
N THR A 200 -1.13 1.50 -9.09
CA THR A 200 -0.86 2.96 -9.21
C THR A 200 0.61 3.38 -9.42
N LEU A 201 1.51 2.44 -9.65
CA LEU A 201 2.90 2.70 -10.04
C LEU A 201 2.95 3.15 -11.50
N GLY A 202 2.38 4.31 -11.82
CA GLY A 202 2.31 4.80 -13.18
C GLY A 202 3.68 5.18 -13.77
N GLY A 203 3.80 5.19 -15.09
CA GLY A 203 4.95 5.73 -15.82
C GLY A 203 4.98 7.26 -15.89
N ALA A 204 3.87 7.92 -15.53
CA ALA A 204 3.73 9.38 -15.52
C ALA A 204 4.75 10.04 -14.57
N LYS A 205 5.20 11.25 -14.93
CA LYS A 205 6.15 12.04 -14.12
C LYS A 205 5.44 13.09 -13.26
N THR A 206 4.20 13.41 -13.62
CA THR A 206 3.35 14.42 -12.96
C THR A 206 1.95 13.87 -12.79
N LEU A 207 1.14 14.53 -11.96
CA LEU A 207 -0.28 14.23 -11.83
C LEU A 207 -1.04 14.85 -13.02
N ASP A 208 -1.12 14.10 -14.12
CA ASP A 208 -1.79 14.46 -15.37
C ASP A 208 -2.78 13.36 -15.81
N ALA A 209 -3.28 13.46 -17.02
CA ALA A 209 -4.20 12.48 -17.59
C ALA A 209 -3.58 11.06 -17.64
N GLN A 210 -2.28 10.94 -17.95
CA GLN A 210 -1.58 9.66 -17.95
C GLN A 210 -1.59 9.04 -16.55
N ALA A 211 -1.23 9.81 -15.52
CA ALA A 211 -1.24 9.34 -14.12
C ALA A 211 -2.63 8.84 -13.71
N GLY A 212 -3.69 9.59 -14.06
CA GLY A 212 -5.06 9.19 -13.75
C GLY A 212 -5.48 7.89 -14.43
N TYR A 213 -5.21 7.74 -15.74
CA TYR A 213 -5.56 6.53 -16.49
C TYR A 213 -4.79 5.30 -15.99
N GLU A 214 -3.47 5.42 -15.78
CA GLU A 214 -2.63 4.33 -15.29
C GLU A 214 -3.07 3.87 -13.89
N SER A 215 -3.31 4.81 -12.98
CA SER A 215 -3.79 4.51 -11.62
C SER A 215 -5.16 3.83 -11.63
N ALA A 216 -6.13 4.39 -12.36
CA ALA A 216 -7.49 3.83 -12.41
C ALA A 216 -7.51 2.42 -13.03
N THR A 217 -6.81 2.23 -14.16
CA THR A 217 -6.78 0.94 -14.86
C THR A 217 -6.14 -0.15 -14.00
N THR A 218 -5.01 0.13 -13.37
CA THR A 218 -4.30 -0.85 -12.54
C THR A 218 -5.03 -1.14 -11.24
N LEU A 219 -5.63 -0.14 -10.58
CA LEU A 219 -6.45 -0.33 -9.39
C LEU A 219 -7.64 -1.25 -9.68
N MET A 220 -8.38 -0.99 -10.76
CA MET A 220 -9.50 -1.83 -11.16
C MET A 220 -9.08 -3.28 -11.41
N ALA A 221 -7.97 -3.49 -12.12
CA ALA A 221 -7.48 -4.84 -12.40
C ALA A 221 -7.14 -5.60 -11.12
N VAL A 222 -6.47 -4.98 -10.14
CA VAL A 222 -6.09 -5.67 -8.90
C VAL A 222 -7.28 -5.92 -7.99
N LEU A 223 -8.27 -5.04 -7.94
CA LEU A 223 -9.54 -5.26 -7.23
C LEU A 223 -10.30 -6.45 -7.84
N MET A 224 -10.46 -6.48 -9.16
CA MET A 224 -11.15 -7.57 -9.87
C MET A 224 -10.39 -8.89 -9.77
N SER A 225 -9.07 -8.87 -9.63
CA SER A 225 -8.27 -10.07 -9.42
C SER A 225 -8.36 -10.64 -8.01
N GLY A 226 -9.02 -9.93 -7.07
CA GLY A 226 -9.26 -10.36 -5.69
C GLY A 226 -8.01 -10.28 -4.82
N ALA A 227 -7.23 -9.21 -4.93
CA ALA A 227 -6.07 -8.97 -4.09
C ALA A 227 -6.48 -8.74 -2.62
N ASN A 228 -5.77 -9.38 -1.69
CA ASN A 228 -6.00 -9.23 -0.25
C ASN A 228 -5.22 -8.03 0.32
N TYR A 229 -4.06 -7.73 -0.24
CA TYR A 229 -3.21 -6.64 0.17
C TYR A 229 -2.66 -5.91 -1.06
N ILE A 230 -3.00 -4.63 -1.20
CA ILE A 230 -2.61 -3.83 -2.36
C ILE A 230 -1.63 -2.77 -1.91
N TRP A 231 -0.38 -2.91 -2.30
CA TRP A 231 0.68 -1.97 -1.98
C TRP A 231 0.88 -0.94 -3.10
N HIS A 232 1.63 0.13 -2.80
CA HIS A 232 1.87 1.26 -3.71
C HIS A 232 0.57 1.90 -4.21
N SER A 233 -0.48 1.89 -3.38
CA SER A 233 -1.83 2.30 -3.79
C SER A 233 -1.99 3.81 -3.93
N ALA A 234 -1.01 4.62 -3.49
CA ALA A 234 -1.12 6.08 -3.54
C ALA A 234 0.23 6.76 -3.72
N GLY A 235 0.25 7.80 -4.55
CA GLY A 235 1.31 8.79 -4.65
C GLY A 235 2.47 8.47 -5.60
N TRP A 236 2.61 7.26 -6.09
CA TRP A 236 3.77 6.81 -6.84
C TRP A 236 3.74 7.22 -8.32
N ASN A 237 4.84 7.76 -8.79
CA ASN A 237 5.10 8.11 -10.18
C ASN A 237 6.38 7.42 -10.67
N GLU A 238 6.60 7.45 -12.01
CA GLU A 238 7.80 6.96 -12.67
C GLU A 238 8.18 5.53 -12.23
N ALA A 239 7.18 4.64 -12.25
CA ALA A 239 7.31 3.24 -11.83
C ALA A 239 7.89 3.05 -10.40
N GLY A 240 7.64 4.00 -9.51
CA GLY A 240 8.07 3.94 -8.10
C GLY A 240 9.33 4.73 -7.78
N MET A 241 9.84 5.54 -8.71
CA MET A 241 11.06 6.33 -8.49
C MET A 241 10.84 7.57 -7.63
N HIS A 242 9.63 8.14 -7.62
CA HIS A 242 9.29 9.25 -6.74
C HIS A 242 7.82 9.22 -6.31
N CYS A 243 7.52 9.93 -5.23
CA CYS A 243 6.17 10.07 -4.70
C CYS A 243 5.73 11.54 -4.71
N SER A 244 4.47 11.78 -5.09
CA SER A 244 3.85 13.10 -5.12
C SER A 244 2.76 13.19 -4.07
N MET A 245 2.80 14.23 -3.23
CA MET A 245 1.76 14.49 -2.23
C MET A 245 0.38 14.70 -2.89
N ALA A 246 0.33 15.44 -4.00
CA ALA A 246 -0.92 15.65 -4.72
C ALA A 246 -1.49 14.33 -5.24
N LYS A 247 -0.65 13.50 -5.87
CA LYS A 247 -1.06 12.18 -6.36
C LYS A 247 -1.47 11.25 -5.21
N PHE A 248 -0.81 11.33 -4.05
CA PHE A 248 -1.17 10.55 -2.86
C PHE A 248 -2.62 10.80 -2.43
N ILE A 249 -3.05 12.05 -2.41
CA ILE A 249 -4.43 12.43 -2.05
C ILE A 249 -5.43 11.96 -3.13
N VAL A 250 -5.10 12.13 -4.41
CA VAL A 250 -5.98 11.73 -5.52
C VAL A 250 -6.13 10.20 -5.58
N ASP A 251 -5.04 9.47 -5.46
CA ASP A 251 -5.07 8.00 -5.47
C ASP A 251 -5.83 7.45 -4.24
N ALA A 252 -5.72 8.10 -3.08
CA ALA A 252 -6.50 7.73 -1.90
C ALA A 252 -8.01 7.87 -2.14
N GLU A 253 -8.44 8.90 -2.87
CA GLU A 253 -9.83 9.04 -3.32
C GLU A 253 -10.23 7.91 -4.27
N GLN A 254 -9.36 7.55 -5.23
CA GLN A 254 -9.61 6.40 -6.11
C GLN A 254 -9.73 5.10 -5.33
N CYS A 255 -8.91 4.90 -4.30
CA CYS A 255 -9.04 3.75 -3.40
C CYS A 255 -10.40 3.75 -2.69
N ALA A 256 -10.87 4.89 -2.20
CA ALA A 256 -12.20 5.01 -1.59
C ALA A 256 -13.34 4.65 -2.57
N MET A 257 -13.22 5.10 -3.82
CA MET A 257 -14.16 4.69 -4.89
C MET A 257 -14.10 3.19 -5.16
N GLY A 258 -12.89 2.60 -5.17
CA GLY A 258 -12.69 1.17 -5.31
C GLY A 258 -13.34 0.36 -4.19
N TYR A 259 -13.22 0.81 -2.94
CA TYR A 259 -13.92 0.19 -1.80
C TYR A 259 -15.43 0.27 -1.96
N ARG A 260 -15.96 1.44 -2.33
CA ARG A 260 -17.42 1.59 -2.56
C ARG A 260 -17.91 0.65 -3.63
N MET A 261 -17.13 0.40 -4.70
CA MET A 261 -17.48 -0.60 -5.72
C MET A 261 -17.43 -2.03 -5.17
N ALA A 262 -16.44 -2.35 -4.32
CA ALA A 262 -16.28 -3.67 -3.73
C ALA A 262 -17.39 -4.03 -2.73
N GLU A 263 -18.02 -3.04 -2.09
CA GLU A 263 -19.23 -3.23 -1.26
C GLU A 263 -20.43 -3.78 -2.06
N GLY A 264 -20.44 -3.53 -3.37
CA GLY A 264 -21.52 -3.99 -4.25
C GLY A 264 -22.77 -3.12 -4.19
N LEU A 265 -23.90 -3.72 -4.58
CA LEU A 265 -25.20 -3.05 -4.62
C LEU A 265 -25.87 -3.12 -3.24
N ASN A 266 -26.42 -1.98 -2.80
CA ASN A 266 -27.30 -1.95 -1.63
C ASN A 266 -28.73 -2.34 -2.06
N TRP A 267 -29.35 -3.22 -1.29
CA TRP A 267 -30.71 -3.70 -1.49
C TRP A 267 -31.62 -3.38 -0.29
N ASP A 268 -31.09 -2.74 0.75
CA ASP A 268 -31.77 -2.58 2.03
C ASP A 268 -33.03 -1.70 1.92
N ASP A 269 -33.02 -0.70 1.04
CA ASP A 269 -34.11 0.25 0.82
C ASP A 269 -34.92 -0.04 -0.46
N PHE A 270 -34.78 -1.24 -1.04
CA PHE A 270 -35.38 -1.56 -2.36
C PHE A 270 -36.90 -1.37 -2.40
N ASP A 271 -37.60 -1.82 -1.38
CA ASP A 271 -39.10 -1.75 -1.37
C ASP A 271 -39.58 -0.31 -1.19
N GLU A 272 -38.91 0.49 -0.33
CA GLU A 272 -39.24 1.90 -0.15
C GLU A 272 -38.92 2.69 -1.43
N ALA A 273 -37.76 2.44 -2.05
CA ALA A 273 -37.37 3.07 -3.31
C ALA A 273 -38.34 2.71 -4.44
N LEU A 274 -38.79 1.44 -4.51
CA LEU A 274 -39.80 1.01 -5.49
C LEU A 274 -41.17 1.63 -5.23
N SER A 275 -41.55 1.85 -3.96
CA SER A 275 -42.75 2.62 -3.61
C SER A 275 -42.67 4.05 -4.11
N ALA A 276 -41.55 4.71 -3.91
CA ALA A 276 -41.31 6.06 -4.43
C ALA A 276 -41.48 6.14 -5.97
N VAL A 277 -41.05 5.09 -6.70
CA VAL A 277 -41.27 5.02 -8.16
C VAL A 277 -42.79 4.98 -8.51
N ARG A 278 -43.59 4.26 -7.73
CA ARG A 278 -45.03 4.20 -7.93
C ARG A 278 -45.71 5.52 -7.58
N ASP A 279 -45.28 6.18 -6.50
CA ASP A 279 -45.88 7.42 -6.02
C ASP A 279 -45.61 8.60 -6.97
N ILE A 280 -44.44 8.67 -7.55
CA ILE A 280 -44.04 9.72 -8.49
C ILE A 280 -44.68 9.50 -9.87
N GLY A 281 -44.68 8.27 -10.36
CA GLY A 281 -45.26 7.92 -11.66
C GLY A 281 -44.55 8.54 -12.87
N PRO A 282 -45.11 8.35 -14.07
CA PRO A 282 -44.47 8.84 -15.31
C PRO A 282 -44.40 10.37 -15.38
N GLY A 283 -43.22 10.90 -15.71
CA GLY A 283 -43.00 12.34 -15.95
C GLY A 283 -42.83 13.21 -14.70
N GLY A 284 -42.87 12.62 -13.50
CA GLY A 284 -42.61 13.31 -12.25
C GLY A 284 -41.10 13.48 -11.93
N HIS A 285 -40.78 13.98 -10.72
CA HIS A 285 -39.41 14.12 -10.23
C HIS A 285 -39.32 13.76 -8.74
N TYR A 286 -38.17 13.25 -8.32
CA TYR A 286 -37.95 12.70 -6.97
C TYR A 286 -37.43 13.72 -5.95
N LEU A 287 -37.03 14.94 -6.36
CA LEU A 287 -36.35 15.93 -5.48
C LEU A 287 -37.15 16.30 -4.22
N GLY A 288 -38.47 16.26 -4.28
CA GLY A 288 -39.33 16.56 -3.13
C GLY A 288 -39.87 15.30 -2.41
N HIS A 289 -39.53 14.10 -2.84
CA HIS A 289 -40.03 12.87 -2.25
C HIS A 289 -39.30 12.54 -0.94
N ALA A 290 -40.01 12.00 0.06
CA ALA A 290 -39.45 11.69 1.37
C ALA A 290 -38.24 10.77 1.28
N HIS A 291 -38.33 9.70 0.50
CA HIS A 291 -37.21 8.77 0.28
C HIS A 291 -35.94 9.49 -0.19
N THR A 292 -36.04 10.45 -1.13
CA THR A 292 -34.90 11.22 -1.60
C THR A 292 -34.33 12.11 -0.48
N GLN A 293 -35.20 12.77 0.29
CA GLN A 293 -34.79 13.67 1.38
C GLN A 293 -34.08 12.92 2.50
N GLU A 294 -34.49 11.69 2.78
CA GLU A 294 -33.87 10.83 3.80
C GLU A 294 -32.53 10.25 3.35
N ASN A 295 -32.34 10.01 2.04
CA ASN A 295 -31.21 9.28 1.51
C ASN A 295 -30.16 10.11 0.76
N PHE A 296 -30.46 11.36 0.31
CA PHE A 296 -29.64 12.11 -0.65
C PHE A 296 -28.18 12.32 -0.20
N GLN A 297 -27.90 12.32 1.11
CA GLN A 297 -26.54 12.52 1.62
C GLN A 297 -25.66 11.26 1.58
N GLN A 298 -26.27 10.08 1.57
CA GLN A 298 -25.58 8.78 1.66
C GLN A 298 -25.85 7.82 0.49
N ALA A 299 -26.83 8.13 -0.36
CA ALA A 299 -27.22 7.26 -1.45
C ALA A 299 -26.11 7.00 -2.47
N PHE A 300 -25.30 8.03 -2.74
CA PHE A 300 -24.25 7.99 -3.76
C PHE A 300 -22.91 8.46 -3.18
N PHE A 301 -21.84 7.84 -3.65
CA PHE A 301 -20.50 8.30 -3.31
C PHE A 301 -20.26 9.74 -3.78
N MET A 302 -19.87 10.61 -2.85
CA MET A 302 -19.57 12.01 -3.14
C MET A 302 -18.06 12.24 -3.18
N PRO A 303 -17.46 12.32 -4.37
CA PRO A 303 -16.02 12.58 -4.50
C PRO A 303 -15.65 13.94 -3.92
N ARG A 304 -14.50 14.01 -3.25
CA ARG A 304 -13.95 15.26 -2.69
C ARG A 304 -12.90 15.88 -3.59
N MET A 305 -12.13 15.04 -4.32
CA MET A 305 -11.07 15.48 -5.20
C MET A 305 -11.54 15.70 -6.64
N PHE A 306 -12.56 14.95 -7.07
CA PHE A 306 -13.14 15.09 -8.41
C PHE A 306 -14.31 16.05 -8.36
N ASP A 307 -14.20 17.16 -9.09
CA ASP A 307 -15.20 18.22 -9.13
C ASP A 307 -16.40 17.82 -9.99
N ASN A 308 -17.57 17.78 -9.38
CA ASN A 308 -18.85 17.51 -10.02
C ASN A 308 -19.81 18.71 -9.94
N ASN A 309 -19.29 19.91 -9.65
CA ASN A 309 -20.08 21.12 -9.63
C ASN A 309 -20.41 21.60 -11.05
N SER A 310 -21.31 22.61 -11.16
CA SER A 310 -21.53 23.31 -12.44
C SER A 310 -20.29 24.10 -12.83
N TYR A 311 -20.18 24.41 -14.14
CA TYR A 311 -19.09 25.22 -14.67
C TYR A 311 -18.98 26.57 -13.97
N GLU A 312 -20.14 27.24 -13.75
CA GLU A 312 -20.21 28.53 -13.08
C GLU A 312 -19.71 28.49 -11.63
N LYS A 313 -20.03 27.39 -10.92
CA LYS A 313 -19.55 27.16 -9.56
C LYS A 313 -18.03 26.92 -9.55
N TRP A 314 -17.53 26.11 -10.49
CA TRP A 314 -16.09 25.84 -10.63
C TRP A 314 -15.31 27.14 -10.92
N VAL A 315 -15.82 28.01 -11.81
CA VAL A 315 -15.23 29.34 -12.08
C VAL A 315 -15.25 30.21 -10.81
N ALA A 316 -16.38 30.27 -10.11
CA ALA A 316 -16.51 31.05 -8.87
C ALA A 316 -15.55 30.56 -7.76
N ASP A 317 -15.22 29.26 -7.73
CA ASP A 317 -14.28 28.65 -6.79
C ASP A 317 -12.80 28.79 -7.22
N GLY A 318 -12.53 29.48 -8.33
CA GLY A 318 -11.19 29.87 -8.79
C GLY A 318 -10.56 28.90 -9.77
N GLU A 319 -11.35 28.17 -10.55
CA GLU A 319 -10.92 27.32 -11.69
C GLU A 319 -9.81 26.31 -11.32
N LYS A 320 -9.87 25.77 -10.10
CA LYS A 320 -8.81 24.90 -9.57
C LYS A 320 -8.81 23.55 -10.29
N ASP A 321 -7.65 23.14 -10.76
CA ASP A 321 -7.41 21.77 -11.23
C ASP A 321 -7.33 20.77 -10.06
N VAL A 322 -7.25 19.49 -10.37
CA VAL A 322 -7.19 18.43 -9.37
C VAL A 322 -5.93 18.52 -8.52
N THR A 323 -4.81 18.97 -9.06
CA THR A 323 -3.54 19.13 -8.33
C THR A 323 -3.65 20.21 -7.26
N ALA A 324 -4.22 21.35 -7.62
CA ALA A 324 -4.44 22.46 -6.68
C ALA A 324 -5.40 22.06 -5.53
N ARG A 325 -6.49 21.34 -5.86
CA ARG A 325 -7.42 20.81 -4.85
C ARG A 325 -6.75 19.80 -3.93
N ALA A 326 -5.98 18.87 -4.48
CA ALA A 326 -5.28 17.85 -3.72
C ALA A 326 -4.25 18.44 -2.73
N LEU A 327 -3.46 19.42 -3.18
CA LEU A 327 -2.49 20.10 -2.32
C LEU A 327 -3.17 20.91 -1.21
N ALA A 328 -4.30 21.56 -1.50
CA ALA A 328 -5.09 22.25 -0.48
C ALA A 328 -5.65 21.26 0.55
N THR A 329 -6.18 20.14 0.10
CA THR A 329 -6.67 19.06 0.98
C THR A 329 -5.55 18.48 1.84
N ALA A 330 -4.37 18.21 1.27
CA ALA A 330 -3.22 17.72 2.03
C ALA A 330 -2.85 18.68 3.18
N ARG A 331 -2.84 19.99 2.92
CA ARG A 331 -2.59 21.01 3.96
C ARG A 331 -3.65 20.96 5.06
N THR A 332 -4.92 20.95 4.68
CA THR A 332 -6.04 20.88 5.65
C THR A 332 -5.93 19.62 6.52
N LEU A 333 -5.62 18.47 5.94
CA LEU A 333 -5.44 17.23 6.68
C LEU A 333 -4.26 17.30 7.65
N LEU A 334 -3.14 17.87 7.22
CA LEU A 334 -1.96 18.05 8.08
C LEU A 334 -2.21 19.05 9.21
N ASP A 335 -2.93 20.14 8.94
CA ASP A 335 -3.29 21.16 9.95
C ASP A 335 -4.26 20.61 11.00
N SER A 336 -5.12 19.65 10.61
CA SER A 336 -6.08 19.00 11.51
C SER A 336 -5.55 17.70 12.13
N TYR A 337 -4.32 17.28 11.79
CA TYR A 337 -3.73 16.04 12.30
C TYR A 337 -3.54 16.08 13.82
N VAL A 338 -4.03 15.04 14.48
CA VAL A 338 -3.77 14.78 15.90
C VAL A 338 -2.95 13.50 16.02
N LYS A 339 -1.81 13.62 16.70
CA LYS A 339 -0.92 12.45 16.93
C LYS A 339 -1.70 11.39 17.74
N PRO A 340 -1.73 10.13 17.30
CA PRO A 340 -2.30 9.04 18.09
C PRO A 340 -1.67 8.97 19.48
N PRO A 341 -2.46 8.64 20.52
CA PRO A 341 -1.92 8.50 21.87
C PRO A 341 -0.94 7.34 21.95
N LEU A 342 0.21 7.58 22.55
CA LEU A 342 1.21 6.57 22.89
C LEU A 342 1.57 6.74 24.36
N ASP A 343 1.69 5.64 25.10
CA ASP A 343 2.16 5.67 26.48
C ASP A 343 3.56 6.30 26.55
N PRO A 344 3.77 7.36 27.35
CA PRO A 344 5.07 8.00 27.47
C PRO A 344 6.21 7.05 27.86
N ALA A 345 5.93 6.03 28.66
CA ALA A 345 6.95 5.03 29.05
C ALA A 345 7.37 4.16 27.85
N ILE A 346 6.42 3.83 26.95
CA ILE A 346 6.72 3.11 25.70
C ILE A 346 7.52 4.01 24.76
N ASP A 347 7.13 5.27 24.62
CA ASP A 347 7.85 6.24 23.77
C ASP A 347 9.31 6.41 24.23
N GLU A 348 9.53 6.57 25.55
CA GLU A 348 10.87 6.65 26.16
C GLU A 348 11.67 5.35 25.91
N ALA A 349 11.06 4.18 26.10
CA ALA A 349 11.72 2.90 25.86
C ALA A 349 12.13 2.69 24.40
N LEU A 350 11.31 3.12 23.44
CA LEU A 350 11.63 3.10 22.02
C LEU A 350 12.82 4.03 21.70
N LEU A 351 12.82 5.24 22.24
CA LEU A 351 13.90 6.20 22.05
C LEU A 351 15.22 5.71 22.67
N ASP A 352 15.18 5.12 23.86
CA ASP A 352 16.34 4.50 24.50
C ASP A 352 16.89 3.31 23.71
N TYR A 353 16.00 2.49 23.16
CA TYR A 353 16.39 1.39 22.27
C TYR A 353 17.12 1.93 21.04
N ILE A 354 16.56 2.93 20.37
CA ILE A 354 17.17 3.56 19.19
C ILE A 354 18.54 4.14 19.52
N ALA A 355 18.67 4.91 20.62
CA ALA A 355 19.93 5.53 21.01
C ALA A 355 21.04 4.49 21.27
N ARG A 356 20.71 3.39 21.94
CA ARG A 356 21.63 2.27 22.17
C ARG A 356 22.06 1.60 20.86
N ARG A 357 21.10 1.39 19.95
CA ARG A 357 21.38 0.74 18.65
C ARG A 357 22.25 1.64 17.76
N GLU A 358 21.92 2.92 17.64
CA GLU A 358 22.70 3.89 16.86
C GLU A 358 24.16 3.97 17.31
N THR A 359 24.43 3.79 18.61
CA THR A 359 25.79 3.73 19.14
C THR A 359 26.52 2.44 18.77
N ASN A 360 25.79 1.33 18.64
CA ASN A 360 26.38 0.00 18.45
C ASN A 360 26.43 -0.44 16.97
N ILE A 361 25.80 0.28 16.05
CA ILE A 361 25.84 -0.01 14.61
C ILE A 361 26.96 0.81 13.97
N PRO A 362 28.03 0.20 13.41
CA PRO A 362 29.08 0.93 12.72
C PRO A 362 28.53 1.71 11.51
N ALA A 363 28.92 2.95 11.35
CA ALA A 363 28.45 3.80 10.25
C ALA A 363 28.89 3.31 8.85
N VAL A 364 29.87 2.41 8.79
CA VAL A 364 30.51 1.95 7.54
C VAL A 364 29.87 0.67 6.98
N ASP A 365 29.14 -0.11 7.77
CA ASP A 365 28.73 -1.49 7.39
C ASP A 365 27.23 -1.65 7.08
N ALA A 366 26.60 -0.65 6.52
CA ALA A 366 25.17 -0.72 6.18
C ALA A 366 24.81 -1.85 5.20
N LEU A 367 25.78 -2.37 4.45
CA LEU A 367 25.60 -3.40 3.43
C LEU A 367 26.16 -4.79 3.82
N ASN A 368 26.92 -4.90 4.91
CA ASN A 368 27.56 -6.14 5.37
C ASN A 368 27.14 -6.57 6.78
N GLN A 369 25.94 -6.25 7.22
CA GLN A 369 25.51 -6.48 8.60
C GLN A 369 25.19 -7.94 8.93
N ASP A 370 25.19 -8.83 7.95
CA ASP A 370 24.92 -10.27 8.12
C ASP A 370 26.17 -11.17 8.06
N ALA A 371 27.38 -10.56 8.03
CA ALA A 371 28.65 -11.28 8.07
C ALA A 371 29.12 -11.54 9.51
#